data_ee4fe61e15c80721a3b89ed65b95e9e2
#
_entry.id   ee4fe61e15c80721a3b89ed65b95e9e2
#
_cell.length_a   1.000
_cell.length_b   1.000
_cell.length_c   1.000
_cell.angle_alpha   90.00
_cell.angle_beta   90.00
_cell.angle_gamma   90.00
#
_symmetry.space_group_name_H-M   'P 1'
#
loop_
_entity.id
_entity.type
_entity.pdbx_description
1 polymer ?
#
loop_
_entity_poly.entity_id
_entity_poly.type
_entity_poly.pdbx_seq_one_letter_code
_entity_poly.pdbx_strand_id
1 'polypeptide(L)'
;MLKPDYGSIKINSKDVSNFPIYKRTLKFKIGFVPQNGGFFQDLTVLENLKAISEITIANVAIREEKINSLISKFELDALLRIKANHLSGGQKKRLVIALSLISDPKVLLLDEPFAALDILTIKNLQKIIVELQSIQGISIILCDHQARDLLACVDTAVIINNGKVVANGTPSEIIDDIDAKRTYFGDSFKII
;
A
#
# COMPACT_ATOMS: atom_id res chain seq x y z
N MET A 1 7.57 -7.98 14.86
CA MET A 1 8.35 -8.01 13.62
C MET A 1 9.51 -8.98 13.81
N LEU A 2 9.66 -9.93 12.91
CA LEU A 2 10.75 -10.90 12.96
C LEU A 2 12.07 -10.22 12.59
N LYS A 3 13.15 -10.63 13.25
CA LYS A 3 14.52 -10.28 12.83
C LYS A 3 14.99 -11.32 11.82
N PRO A 4 15.76 -10.93 10.79
CA PRO A 4 16.36 -11.92 9.91
C PRO A 4 17.40 -12.73 10.70
N ASP A 5 17.41 -14.04 10.51
CA ASP A 5 18.45 -14.91 11.09
C ASP A 5 19.81 -14.65 10.42
N TYR A 6 19.77 -14.36 9.11
CA TYR A 6 20.94 -14.03 8.28
C TYR A 6 20.59 -12.87 7.33
N GLY A 7 21.61 -12.18 6.85
CA GLY A 7 21.46 -11.07 5.91
C GLY A 7 21.22 -9.72 6.58
N SER A 8 20.92 -8.70 5.77
CA SER A 8 20.72 -7.34 6.24
C SER A 8 19.55 -6.67 5.53
N ILE A 9 18.88 -5.75 6.24
CA ILE A 9 17.87 -4.86 5.69
C ILE A 9 18.50 -3.49 5.55
N LYS A 10 18.55 -2.97 4.31
CA LYS A 10 19.13 -1.65 4.03
C LYS A 10 18.07 -0.71 3.46
N ILE A 11 18.08 0.54 3.93
CA ILE A 11 17.26 1.64 3.39
C ILE A 11 18.22 2.79 3.08
N ASN A 12 18.27 3.24 1.82
CA ASN A 12 19.23 4.25 1.35
C ASN A 12 20.68 3.89 1.76
N SER A 13 21.09 2.66 1.46
CA SER A 13 22.40 2.09 1.81
C SER A 13 22.72 1.99 3.31
N LYS A 14 21.82 2.42 4.19
CA LYS A 14 21.99 2.32 5.64
C LYS A 14 21.40 1.00 6.14
N ASP A 15 22.23 0.23 6.88
CA ASP A 15 21.75 -0.96 7.56
C ASP A 15 20.80 -0.59 8.70
N VAL A 16 19.58 -1.14 8.63
CA VAL A 16 18.50 -0.92 9.60
C VAL A 16 18.03 -2.21 10.26
N SER A 17 18.75 -3.31 10.07
CA SER A 17 18.39 -4.65 10.55
C SER A 17 18.06 -4.66 12.05
N ASN A 18 18.83 -3.90 12.84
CA ASN A 18 18.66 -3.80 14.29
C ASN A 18 17.75 -2.63 14.74
N PHE A 19 17.21 -1.83 13.80
CA PHE A 19 16.35 -0.73 14.19
C PHE A 19 14.94 -1.27 14.53
N PRO A 20 14.34 -0.85 15.66
CA PRO A 20 12.93 -1.14 15.92
C PRO A 20 12.05 -0.52 14.84
N ILE A 21 10.89 -1.12 14.60
CA ILE A 21 9.99 -0.74 13.50
C ILE A 21 9.62 0.74 13.51
N TYR A 22 9.30 1.29 14.70
CA TYR A 22 8.94 2.70 14.82
C TYR A 22 10.07 3.66 14.41
N LYS A 23 11.34 3.28 14.65
CA LYS A 23 12.49 4.07 14.17
C LYS A 23 12.64 4.00 12.65
N ARG A 24 12.34 2.83 12.04
CA ARG A 24 12.36 2.69 10.58
C ARG A 24 11.27 3.55 9.95
N THR A 25 10.04 3.46 10.46
CA THR A 25 8.90 4.23 9.92
C THR A 25 9.11 5.73 10.04
N LEU A 26 9.48 6.23 11.21
CA LEU A 26 9.69 7.66 11.43
C LEU A 26 10.89 8.21 10.65
N LYS A 27 12.06 7.53 10.74
CA LYS A 27 13.29 8.05 10.16
C LYS A 27 13.33 7.97 8.64
N PHE A 28 12.76 6.92 8.05
CA PHE A 28 12.79 6.69 6.61
C PHE A 28 11.44 6.95 5.94
N LYS A 29 10.49 7.49 6.69
CA LYS A 29 9.16 7.84 6.19
C LYS A 29 8.50 6.65 5.48
N ILE A 30 8.35 5.54 6.18
CA ILE A 30 7.68 4.35 5.65
C ILE A 30 6.23 4.36 6.11
N GLY A 31 5.29 4.41 5.17
CA GLY A 31 3.88 4.16 5.40
C GLY A 31 3.56 2.67 5.27
N PHE A 32 2.56 2.19 6.01
CA PHE A 32 2.09 0.81 5.93
C PHE A 32 0.57 0.76 5.90
N VAL A 33 0.04 0.06 4.91
CA VAL A 33 -1.38 -0.23 4.74
C VAL A 33 -1.56 -1.73 4.97
N PRO A 34 -2.13 -2.15 6.10
CA PRO A 34 -2.36 -3.56 6.39
C PRO A 34 -3.50 -4.14 5.56
N GLN A 35 -3.55 -5.47 5.44
CA GLN A 35 -4.64 -6.19 4.81
C GLN A 35 -5.99 -5.83 5.44
N ASN A 36 -6.06 -5.78 6.77
CA ASN A 36 -7.24 -5.46 7.54
C ASN A 36 -6.95 -4.38 8.59
N GLY A 37 -7.95 -3.53 8.88
CA GLY A 37 -7.82 -2.48 9.89
C GLY A 37 -7.04 -1.27 9.38
N GLY A 38 -6.18 -0.69 10.24
CA GLY A 38 -5.43 0.53 9.93
C GLY A 38 -6.22 1.82 10.17
N PHE A 39 -7.39 1.75 10.80
CA PHE A 39 -8.26 2.87 11.16
C PHE A 39 -9.01 2.61 12.46
N PHE A 40 -9.52 3.65 13.07
CA PHE A 40 -10.38 3.57 14.26
C PHE A 40 -11.82 3.28 13.81
N GLN A 41 -12.32 2.11 14.13
CA GLN A 41 -13.58 1.57 13.62
C GLN A 41 -14.81 2.40 14.04
N ASP A 42 -14.82 2.91 15.26
CA ASP A 42 -15.95 3.66 15.83
C ASP A 42 -15.91 5.16 15.54
N LEU A 43 -14.80 5.65 15.00
CA LEU A 43 -14.69 7.02 14.52
C LEU A 43 -15.21 7.15 13.09
N THR A 44 -15.73 8.33 12.76
CA THR A 44 -16.08 8.69 11.38
C THR A 44 -14.83 8.82 10.50
N VAL A 45 -15.01 8.87 9.19
CA VAL A 45 -13.93 9.11 8.23
C VAL A 45 -13.17 10.41 8.58
N LEU A 46 -13.89 11.49 8.84
CA LEU A 46 -13.28 12.78 9.18
C LEU A 46 -12.51 12.72 10.52
N GLU A 47 -13.08 12.06 11.52
CA GLU A 47 -12.42 11.90 12.83
C GLU A 47 -11.15 11.05 12.72
N ASN A 48 -11.15 10.00 11.89
CA ASN A 48 -9.96 9.21 11.59
C ASN A 48 -8.85 10.08 10.97
N LEU A 49 -9.17 10.88 9.94
CA LEU A 49 -8.22 11.79 9.30
C LEU A 49 -7.67 12.82 10.29
N LYS A 50 -8.53 13.42 11.10
CA LYS A 50 -8.12 14.37 12.14
C LYS A 50 -7.21 13.73 13.18
N ALA A 51 -7.60 12.59 13.75
CA ALA A 51 -6.82 11.91 14.79
C ALA A 51 -5.38 11.61 14.36
N ILE A 52 -5.21 11.03 13.15
CA ILE A 52 -3.87 10.73 12.62
C ILE A 52 -3.09 12.01 12.29
N SER A 53 -3.76 13.02 11.71
CA SER A 53 -3.10 14.26 11.34
C SER A 53 -2.66 15.09 12.56
N GLU A 54 -3.39 15.05 13.66
CA GLU A 54 -3.03 15.72 14.92
C GLU A 54 -1.77 15.16 15.54
N ILE A 55 -1.56 13.86 15.46
CA ILE A 55 -0.34 13.18 15.93
C ILE A 55 0.85 13.47 15.01
N THR A 56 0.59 13.69 13.71
CA THR A 56 1.63 13.70 12.68
C THR A 56 2.06 15.11 12.30
N ILE A 57 1.13 16.07 12.26
CA ILE A 57 1.33 17.43 11.75
C ILE A 57 1.01 18.44 12.85
N ALA A 58 2.01 19.15 13.36
CA ALA A 58 1.84 20.13 14.44
C ALA A 58 1.09 21.40 13.98
N ASN A 59 1.35 21.87 12.76
CA ASN A 59 0.74 23.09 12.22
C ASN A 59 -0.71 22.83 11.77
N VAL A 60 -1.67 23.58 12.34
CA VAL A 60 -3.10 23.41 12.09
C VAL A 60 -3.46 23.69 10.62
N ALA A 61 -2.96 24.77 10.03
CA ALA A 61 -3.28 25.13 8.65
C ALA A 61 -2.78 24.07 7.64
N ILE A 62 -1.54 23.59 7.83
CA ILE A 62 -0.97 22.51 7.00
C ILE A 62 -1.78 21.22 7.18
N ARG A 63 -2.24 20.93 8.39
CA ARG A 63 -3.08 19.77 8.69
C ARG A 63 -4.41 19.81 7.94
N GLU A 64 -5.10 20.94 7.98
CA GLU A 64 -6.38 21.14 7.30
C GLU A 64 -6.23 21.03 5.77
N GLU A 65 -5.21 21.66 5.20
CA GLU A 65 -4.88 21.56 3.78
C GLU A 65 -4.62 20.11 3.38
N LYS A 66 -3.82 19.38 4.16
CA LYS A 66 -3.52 17.96 3.91
C LYS A 66 -4.78 17.11 3.97
N ILE A 67 -5.62 17.28 4.98
CA ILE A 67 -6.89 16.54 5.12
C ILE A 67 -7.78 16.81 3.91
N ASN A 68 -7.99 18.07 3.53
CA ASN A 68 -8.84 18.42 2.39
C ASN A 68 -8.32 17.84 1.08
N SER A 69 -7.01 17.90 0.84
CA SER A 69 -6.36 17.29 -0.33
C SER A 69 -6.61 15.77 -0.38
N LEU A 70 -6.48 15.07 0.75
CA LEU A 70 -6.71 13.63 0.82
C LEU A 70 -8.19 13.27 0.65
N ILE A 71 -9.11 14.04 1.22
CA ILE A 71 -10.56 13.86 1.04
C ILE A 71 -10.90 13.89 -0.45
N SER A 72 -10.47 14.94 -1.14
CA SER A 72 -10.72 15.09 -2.58
C SER A 72 -10.06 13.97 -3.40
N LYS A 73 -8.76 13.70 -3.16
CA LYS A 73 -8.00 12.69 -3.91
C LYS A 73 -8.60 11.29 -3.80
N PHE A 74 -9.12 10.92 -2.62
CA PHE A 74 -9.67 9.60 -2.35
C PHE A 74 -11.20 9.55 -2.41
N GLU A 75 -11.86 10.62 -2.91
CA GLU A 75 -13.32 10.72 -3.04
C GLU A 75 -14.05 10.35 -1.74
N LEU A 76 -13.64 10.96 -0.63
CA LEU A 76 -14.19 10.67 0.70
C LEU A 76 -15.28 11.67 1.13
N ASP A 77 -15.57 12.69 0.32
CA ASP A 77 -16.47 13.81 0.66
C ASP A 77 -17.81 13.34 1.19
N ALA A 78 -18.48 12.43 0.47
CA ALA A 78 -19.79 11.90 0.85
C ALA A 78 -19.75 10.98 2.08
N LEU A 79 -18.55 10.57 2.52
CA LEU A 79 -18.34 9.56 3.56
C LEU A 79 -17.90 10.17 4.90
N LEU A 80 -17.63 11.47 4.96
CA LEU A 80 -16.98 12.14 6.10
C LEU A 80 -17.66 11.90 7.45
N ARG A 81 -19.01 11.79 7.46
CA ARG A 81 -19.81 11.59 8.66
C ARG A 81 -20.14 10.12 8.95
N ILE A 82 -19.70 9.20 8.09
CA ILE A 82 -19.95 7.77 8.23
C ILE A 82 -18.87 7.17 9.11
N LYS A 83 -19.23 6.34 10.08
CA LYS A 83 -18.30 5.58 10.89
C LYS A 83 -17.53 4.58 10.03
N ALA A 84 -16.24 4.42 10.27
CA ALA A 84 -15.36 3.62 9.43
C ALA A 84 -15.74 2.12 9.38
N ASN A 85 -16.36 1.58 10.43
CA ASN A 85 -16.90 0.22 10.43
C ASN A 85 -18.05 0.00 9.43
N HIS A 86 -18.82 1.05 9.07
CA HIS A 86 -19.95 1.01 8.13
C HIS A 86 -19.54 1.18 6.66
N LEU A 87 -18.27 1.44 6.38
CA LEU A 87 -17.75 1.59 5.02
C LEU A 87 -17.70 0.24 4.29
N SER A 88 -17.90 0.26 2.96
CA SER A 88 -17.61 -0.88 2.10
C SER A 88 -16.12 -1.23 2.08
N GLY A 89 -15.74 -2.41 1.58
CA GLY A 89 -14.34 -2.83 1.48
C GLY A 89 -13.48 -1.83 0.72
N GLY A 90 -13.92 -1.38 -0.45
CA GLY A 90 -13.23 -0.39 -1.26
C GLY A 90 -13.12 0.98 -0.58
N GLN A 91 -14.19 1.43 0.10
CA GLN A 91 -14.16 2.67 0.87
C GLN A 91 -13.17 2.59 2.05
N LYS A 92 -13.11 1.45 2.75
CA LYS A 92 -12.12 1.19 3.80
C LYS A 92 -10.70 1.24 3.25
N LYS A 93 -10.42 0.61 2.11
CA LYS A 93 -9.09 0.66 1.47
C LYS A 93 -8.69 2.09 1.11
N ARG A 94 -9.59 2.88 0.50
CA ARG A 94 -9.34 4.31 0.21
C ARG A 94 -9.03 5.11 1.48
N LEU A 95 -9.79 4.92 2.55
CA LEU A 95 -9.54 5.58 3.83
C LEU A 95 -8.16 5.22 4.39
N VAL A 96 -7.81 3.91 4.46
CA VAL A 96 -6.53 3.48 5.05
C VAL A 96 -5.33 4.01 4.26
N ILE A 97 -5.42 4.01 2.93
CA ILE A 97 -4.35 4.59 2.10
C ILE A 97 -4.26 6.11 2.35
N ALA A 98 -5.38 6.84 2.39
CA ALA A 98 -5.38 8.26 2.72
C ALA A 98 -4.73 8.53 4.09
N LEU A 99 -5.06 7.74 5.12
CA LEU A 99 -4.45 7.84 6.45
C LEU A 99 -2.93 7.61 6.41
N SER A 100 -2.46 6.63 5.63
CA SER A 100 -1.02 6.33 5.50
C SER A 100 -0.23 7.46 4.82
N LEU A 101 -0.90 8.28 3.99
CA LEU A 101 -0.29 9.42 3.29
C LEU A 101 -0.23 10.71 4.10
N ILE A 102 -0.86 10.78 5.27
CA ILE A 102 -0.81 11.97 6.15
C ILE A 102 0.63 12.30 6.55
N SER A 103 1.46 11.28 6.76
CA SER A 103 2.86 11.44 7.19
C SER A 103 3.86 11.74 6.07
N ASP A 104 3.41 11.97 4.84
CA ASP A 104 4.24 12.15 3.64
C ASP A 104 5.30 11.05 3.49
N PRO A 105 4.88 9.78 3.35
CA PRO A 105 5.80 8.67 3.25
C PRO A 105 6.64 8.76 1.98
N LYS A 106 7.88 8.27 2.05
CA LYS A 106 8.76 8.06 0.90
C LYS A 106 8.65 6.64 0.35
N VAL A 107 8.27 5.72 1.21
CA VAL A 107 8.01 4.31 0.87
C VAL A 107 6.65 3.94 1.42
N LEU A 108 5.81 3.29 0.61
CA LEU A 108 4.50 2.79 1.02
C LEU A 108 4.46 1.28 0.84
N LEU A 109 4.15 0.58 1.92
CA LEU A 109 3.96 -0.87 1.92
C LEU A 109 2.47 -1.16 1.91
N LEU A 110 1.99 -1.90 0.91
CA LEU A 110 0.59 -2.29 0.73
C LEU A 110 0.47 -3.80 0.87
N ASP A 111 -0.31 -4.25 1.84
CA ASP A 111 -0.55 -5.67 2.11
C ASP A 111 -1.95 -6.04 1.64
N GLU A 112 -2.03 -6.88 0.60
CA GLU A 112 -3.24 -7.33 -0.08
C GLU A 112 -4.25 -6.19 -0.36
N PRO A 113 -3.85 -5.14 -1.10
CA PRO A 113 -4.73 -3.99 -1.33
C PRO A 113 -5.93 -4.32 -2.21
N PHE A 114 -5.88 -5.36 -3.03
CA PHE A 114 -6.95 -5.74 -3.97
C PHE A 114 -7.91 -6.79 -3.40
N ALA A 115 -7.60 -7.38 -2.24
CA ALA A 115 -8.39 -8.46 -1.66
C ALA A 115 -9.85 -8.07 -1.42
N ALA A 116 -10.78 -8.93 -1.86
CA ALA A 116 -12.23 -8.79 -1.67
C ALA A 116 -12.84 -7.49 -2.24
N LEU A 117 -12.26 -6.96 -3.33
CA LEU A 117 -12.77 -5.80 -4.05
C LEU A 117 -13.39 -6.19 -5.40
N ASP A 118 -14.33 -5.39 -5.88
CA ASP A 118 -14.86 -5.50 -7.24
C ASP A 118 -13.89 -4.93 -8.28
N ILE A 119 -14.08 -5.32 -9.55
CA ILE A 119 -13.17 -4.97 -10.65
C ILE A 119 -13.00 -3.46 -10.84
N LEU A 120 -14.07 -2.67 -10.69
CA LEU A 120 -14.00 -1.22 -10.85
C LEU A 120 -13.20 -0.58 -9.73
N THR A 121 -13.41 -1.03 -8.50
CA THR A 121 -12.67 -0.59 -7.32
C THR A 121 -11.19 -0.93 -7.46
N ILE A 122 -10.84 -2.13 -7.94
CA ILE A 122 -9.45 -2.53 -8.21
C ILE A 122 -8.81 -1.59 -9.24
N LYS A 123 -9.47 -1.34 -10.38
CA LYS A 123 -8.95 -0.44 -11.43
C LYS A 123 -8.72 0.98 -10.92
N ASN A 124 -9.63 1.50 -10.11
CA ASN A 124 -9.46 2.81 -9.50
C ASN A 124 -8.28 2.84 -8.53
N LEU A 125 -8.11 1.79 -7.73
CA LEU A 125 -7.00 1.68 -6.79
C LEU A 125 -5.65 1.54 -7.51
N GLN A 126 -5.58 0.77 -8.59
CA GLN A 126 -4.39 0.66 -9.47
C GLN A 126 -3.98 2.04 -10.00
N LYS A 127 -4.93 2.85 -10.50
CA LYS A 127 -4.66 4.23 -10.94
C LYS A 127 -4.07 5.08 -9.81
N ILE A 128 -4.67 5.04 -8.62
CA ILE A 128 -4.16 5.77 -7.46
C ILE A 128 -2.73 5.33 -7.12
N ILE A 129 -2.43 4.03 -7.11
CA ILE A 129 -1.11 3.48 -6.84
C ILE A 129 -0.08 3.99 -7.85
N VAL A 130 -0.39 3.92 -9.15
CA VAL A 130 0.47 4.42 -10.22
C VAL A 130 0.69 5.94 -10.09
N GLU A 131 -0.35 6.72 -9.79
CA GLU A 131 -0.21 8.17 -9.56
C GLU A 131 0.66 8.52 -8.35
N LEU A 132 0.53 7.77 -7.25
CA LEU A 132 1.38 7.98 -6.08
C LEU A 132 2.86 7.76 -6.39
N GLN A 133 3.18 6.80 -7.23
CA GLN A 133 4.54 6.53 -7.66
C GLN A 133 5.00 7.58 -8.70
N SER A 134 4.27 7.76 -9.81
CA SER A 134 4.72 8.55 -10.96
C SER A 134 4.71 10.05 -10.71
N ILE A 135 3.72 10.57 -9.98
CA ILE A 135 3.54 12.00 -9.73
C ILE A 135 4.16 12.43 -8.40
N GLN A 136 4.00 11.63 -7.34
CA GLN A 136 4.47 12.00 -6.00
C GLN A 136 5.84 11.39 -5.65
N GLY A 137 6.39 10.51 -6.50
CA GLY A 137 7.70 9.89 -6.32
C GLY A 137 7.76 8.95 -5.09
N ILE A 138 6.62 8.38 -4.68
CA ILE A 138 6.57 7.42 -3.58
C ILE A 138 6.98 6.06 -4.10
N SER A 139 8.01 5.44 -3.50
CA SER A 139 8.34 4.03 -3.79
C SER A 139 7.29 3.12 -3.16
N ILE A 140 6.69 2.23 -3.94
CA ILE A 140 5.61 1.36 -3.46
C ILE A 140 6.07 -0.10 -3.51
N ILE A 141 5.88 -0.82 -2.41
CA ILE A 141 6.00 -2.27 -2.35
C ILE A 141 4.61 -2.82 -2.06
N LEU A 142 4.14 -3.65 -2.97
CA LEU A 142 2.79 -4.20 -2.96
C LEU A 142 2.90 -5.73 -2.90
N CYS A 143 2.23 -6.35 -1.93
CA CYS A 143 2.08 -7.80 -1.82
C CYS A 143 0.61 -8.15 -2.07
N ASP A 144 0.33 -9.00 -3.05
CA ASP A 144 -1.03 -9.50 -3.32
C ASP A 144 -0.96 -10.88 -3.98
N HIS A 145 -1.98 -11.68 -3.77
CA HIS A 145 -2.14 -12.98 -4.42
C HIS A 145 -2.92 -12.89 -5.74
N GLN A 146 -3.55 -11.74 -6.03
CA GLN A 146 -4.24 -11.48 -7.29
C GLN A 146 -3.23 -11.02 -8.36
N ALA A 147 -2.50 -11.99 -8.91
CA ALA A 147 -1.36 -11.73 -9.80
C ALA A 147 -1.69 -10.83 -10.99
N ARG A 148 -2.87 -11.00 -11.65
CA ARG A 148 -3.27 -10.16 -12.79
C ARG A 148 -3.36 -8.69 -12.41
N ASP A 149 -4.01 -8.42 -11.30
CA ASP A 149 -4.24 -7.07 -10.84
C ASP A 149 -2.94 -6.43 -10.34
N LEU A 150 -2.08 -7.21 -9.69
CA LEU A 150 -0.76 -6.77 -9.27
C LEU A 150 0.11 -6.42 -10.48
N LEU A 151 0.28 -7.35 -11.43
CA LEU A 151 1.16 -7.17 -12.58
C LEU A 151 0.70 -6.05 -13.52
N ALA A 152 -0.57 -5.65 -13.47
CA ALA A 152 -1.09 -4.53 -14.26
C ALA A 152 -0.65 -3.13 -13.76
N CYS A 153 -0.04 -3.01 -12.58
CA CYS A 153 0.27 -1.70 -11.98
C CYS A 153 1.66 -1.61 -11.34
N VAL A 154 2.56 -2.56 -11.61
CA VAL A 154 3.93 -2.58 -11.06
C VAL A 154 4.99 -2.50 -12.17
N ASP A 155 6.14 -1.93 -11.85
CA ASP A 155 7.28 -1.87 -12.77
C ASP A 155 8.07 -3.20 -12.76
N THR A 156 8.17 -3.82 -11.58
CA THR A 156 8.86 -5.10 -11.38
C THR A 156 8.10 -5.95 -10.38
N ALA A 157 8.21 -7.26 -10.51
CA ALA A 157 7.59 -8.21 -9.59
C ALA A 157 8.57 -9.31 -9.17
N VAL A 158 8.31 -9.87 -7.99
CA VAL A 158 9.05 -11.00 -7.44
C VAL A 158 8.06 -12.08 -7.01
N ILE A 159 8.24 -13.29 -7.49
CA ILE A 159 7.46 -14.45 -7.04
C ILE A 159 8.25 -15.18 -5.96
N ILE A 160 7.62 -15.39 -4.81
CA ILE A 160 8.17 -16.13 -3.69
C ILE A 160 7.33 -17.39 -3.48
N ASN A 161 7.98 -18.55 -3.46
CA ASN A 161 7.34 -19.84 -3.15
C ASN A 161 8.22 -20.64 -2.19
N ASN A 162 7.63 -21.20 -1.15
CA ASN A 162 8.33 -21.96 -0.11
C ASN A 162 9.57 -21.23 0.46
N GLY A 163 9.47 -19.92 0.68
CA GLY A 163 10.52 -19.07 1.24
C GLY A 163 11.71 -18.80 0.29
N LYS A 164 11.58 -19.11 -1.00
CA LYS A 164 12.60 -18.85 -2.03
C LYS A 164 12.03 -17.95 -3.14
N VAL A 165 12.89 -17.09 -3.66
CA VAL A 165 12.58 -16.35 -4.88
C VAL A 165 12.61 -17.33 -6.06
N VAL A 166 11.48 -17.42 -6.77
CA VAL A 166 11.28 -18.29 -7.92
C VAL A 166 11.54 -17.52 -9.22
N ALA A 167 10.99 -16.31 -9.32
CA ALA A 167 11.15 -15.45 -10.48
C ALA A 167 11.22 -13.98 -10.04
N ASN A 168 11.92 -13.17 -10.81
CA ASN A 168 12.08 -11.72 -10.58
C ASN A 168 12.30 -11.03 -11.92
N GLY A 169 11.53 -9.98 -12.21
CA GLY A 169 11.63 -9.21 -13.45
C GLY A 169 10.46 -8.27 -13.67
N THR A 170 10.37 -7.73 -14.86
CA THR A 170 9.21 -6.97 -15.33
C THR A 170 7.97 -7.86 -15.44
N PRO A 171 6.75 -7.31 -15.47
CA PRO A 171 5.53 -8.10 -15.67
C PRO A 171 5.61 -9.08 -16.87
N SER A 172 6.16 -8.60 -18.01
CA SER A 172 6.31 -9.45 -19.19
C SER A 172 7.27 -10.62 -18.97
N GLU A 173 8.43 -10.36 -18.35
CA GLU A 173 9.42 -11.41 -18.03
C GLU A 173 8.84 -12.44 -17.07
N ILE A 174 8.09 -11.99 -16.04
CA ILE A 174 7.44 -12.87 -15.05
C ILE A 174 6.39 -13.77 -15.71
N ILE A 175 5.60 -13.25 -16.66
CA ILE A 175 4.57 -14.02 -17.35
C ILE A 175 5.18 -15.11 -18.25
N ASP A 176 6.33 -14.83 -18.82
CA ASP A 176 7.02 -15.77 -19.71
C ASP A 176 7.93 -16.75 -18.99
N ASP A 177 8.23 -16.47 -17.72
CA ASP A 177 9.11 -17.30 -16.89
C ASP A 177 8.53 -18.72 -16.69
N ILE A 178 9.35 -19.75 -16.95
CA ILE A 178 8.95 -21.16 -16.88
C ILE A 178 8.64 -21.59 -15.45
N ASP A 179 9.45 -21.16 -14.49
CA ASP A 179 9.27 -21.52 -13.08
C ASP A 179 8.07 -20.79 -12.47
N ALA A 180 7.82 -19.55 -12.88
CA ALA A 180 6.62 -18.81 -12.51
C ALA A 180 5.35 -19.48 -13.04
N LYS A 181 5.33 -19.91 -14.32
CA LYS A 181 4.21 -20.67 -14.91
C LYS A 181 3.97 -21.97 -14.15
N ARG A 182 5.03 -22.73 -13.91
CA ARG A 182 4.93 -24.04 -13.25
C ARG A 182 4.46 -23.97 -11.80
N THR A 183 4.90 -22.94 -11.05
CA THR A 183 4.72 -22.90 -9.59
C THR A 183 3.57 -22.01 -9.14
N TYR A 184 3.14 -21.05 -9.96
CA TYR A 184 2.19 -20.02 -9.54
C TYR A 184 1.03 -19.80 -10.52
N PHE A 185 1.30 -19.63 -11.81
CA PHE A 185 0.26 -19.22 -12.77
C PHE A 185 -0.49 -20.37 -13.44
N GLY A 186 0.17 -21.51 -13.69
CA GLY A 186 -0.29 -22.53 -14.63
C GLY A 186 -0.09 -22.10 -16.09
N ASP A 187 -0.13 -23.05 -17.01
CA ASP A 187 0.22 -22.88 -18.44
C ASP A 187 -0.71 -21.93 -19.21
N SER A 188 -1.94 -21.70 -18.74
CA SER A 188 -2.96 -20.91 -19.43
C SER A 188 -3.06 -19.45 -18.96
N PHE A 189 -2.18 -18.98 -18.08
CA PHE A 189 -2.23 -17.62 -17.54
C PHE A 189 -1.92 -16.58 -18.61
N LYS A 190 -2.80 -15.58 -18.74
CA LYS A 190 -2.63 -14.41 -19.61
C LYS A 190 -3.08 -13.16 -18.87
N ILE A 191 -2.36 -12.07 -19.02
CA ILE A 191 -2.87 -10.74 -18.72
C ILE A 191 -3.61 -10.26 -19.97
N ILE A 192 -4.91 -9.97 -19.82
CA ILE A 192 -5.75 -9.42 -20.90
C ILE A 192 -5.59 -7.91 -20.90
#